data_7988e20aa02ec903bb319cb511297781
#
_entry.id   7988e20aa02ec903bb319cb511297781
#
_cell.length_a   1.000
_cell.length_b   1.000
_cell.length_c   1.000
_cell.angle_alpha   90.00
_cell.angle_beta   90.00
_cell.angle_gamma   90.00
#
_symmetry.space_group_name_H-M   'P 1'
#
loop_
_entity.id
_entity.type
_entity.pdbx_description
1 polymer ?
#
loop_
_entity_poly.entity_id
_entity_poly.type
_entity_poly.pdbx_seq_one_letter_code
_entity_poly.pdbx_strand_id
1 'polypeptide(L)'
;IFNHVMLYLENMTMEININCDLGEKSKHHSNKHDPDLLEIVNSANVACGYHAGDEETMDQVIKISKKNGVSIGAHPSFNDPENFGRERMNLSSFEITKLIIDQYEILQKIALKHGENVSHMKPHGALNNMACEDIELATTLAKTIKGISKDLIYLV
;
A
#
# COMPACT_ATOMS: atom_id res chain seq x y z
N ILE A 1 34.36 -8.80 -27.31
CA ILE A 1 33.67 -9.12 -26.04
C ILE A 1 33.47 -7.83 -25.22
N PHE A 2 34.47 -6.97 -25.06
CA PHE A 2 34.37 -5.72 -24.28
C PHE A 2 33.35 -4.72 -24.86
N ASN A 3 33.27 -4.56 -26.19
CA ASN A 3 32.33 -3.63 -26.82
C ASN A 3 30.85 -4.08 -26.68
N HIS A 4 30.57 -5.37 -26.54
CA HIS A 4 29.20 -5.87 -26.34
C HIS A 4 28.70 -5.63 -24.91
N VAL A 5 29.60 -5.71 -23.91
CA VAL A 5 29.27 -5.44 -22.51
C VAL A 5 29.01 -3.94 -22.29
N MET A 6 29.78 -3.04 -22.94
CA MET A 6 29.56 -1.60 -22.85
C MET A 6 28.23 -1.17 -23.48
N LEU A 7 27.85 -1.75 -24.64
CA LEU A 7 26.54 -1.49 -25.26
C LEU A 7 25.34 -1.96 -24.42
N TYR A 8 25.51 -2.98 -23.57
CA TYR A 8 24.49 -3.45 -22.64
C TYR A 8 24.31 -2.51 -21.44
N LEU A 9 25.39 -1.88 -20.97
CA LEU A 9 25.36 -0.93 -19.86
C LEU A 9 24.83 0.46 -20.26
N GLU A 10 25.02 0.86 -21.51
CA GLU A 10 24.51 2.15 -22.03
C GLU A 10 22.99 2.19 -22.19
N ASN A 11 22.30 1.02 -22.19
CA ASN A 11 20.85 0.93 -22.32
C ASN A 11 20.13 0.57 -20.99
N MET A 12 20.85 0.48 -19.87
CA MET A 12 20.22 0.32 -18.56
C MET A 12 19.83 1.69 -18.00
N THR A 13 18.65 2.17 -18.37
CA THR A 13 18.00 3.24 -17.62
C THR A 13 17.59 2.67 -16.27
N MET A 14 18.20 3.16 -15.20
CA MET A 14 17.72 2.89 -13.84
C MET A 14 16.43 3.69 -13.64
N GLU A 15 15.30 3.00 -13.59
CA GLU A 15 14.04 3.61 -13.20
C GLU A 15 13.92 3.55 -11.68
N ILE A 16 13.73 4.72 -11.07
CA ILE A 16 13.47 4.85 -9.64
C ILE A 16 11.97 4.94 -9.46
N ASN A 17 11.38 4.02 -8.68
CA ASN A 17 9.98 4.09 -8.28
C ASN A 17 9.87 4.77 -6.91
N ILE A 18 9.18 5.89 -6.87
CA ILE A 18 8.90 6.63 -5.64
C ILE A 18 7.47 6.30 -5.20
N ASN A 19 7.30 5.89 -3.95
CA ASN A 19 5.98 5.66 -3.38
C ASN A 19 5.70 6.63 -2.21
N CYS A 20 4.41 6.88 -1.94
CA CYS A 20 3.95 7.70 -0.84
C CYS A 20 2.70 7.10 -0.20
N ASP A 21 2.58 7.27 1.13
CA ASP A 21 1.38 6.93 1.88
C ASP A 21 0.36 8.06 1.70
N LEU A 22 -0.85 7.74 1.25
CA LEU A 22 -1.86 8.67 0.80
C LEU A 22 -3.26 8.26 1.28
N GLY A 23 -4.20 9.19 1.23
CA GLY A 23 -5.55 8.93 1.71
C GLY A 23 -5.65 8.84 3.24
N GLU A 24 -4.65 9.30 3.96
CA GLU A 24 -4.55 9.22 5.42
C GLU A 24 -5.31 10.35 6.14
N LYS A 25 -6.49 10.72 5.61
CA LYS A 25 -7.36 11.69 6.25
C LYS A 25 -7.83 11.19 7.61
N SER A 26 -7.54 11.95 8.67
CA SER A 26 -7.97 11.66 10.04
C SER A 26 -8.18 12.97 10.82
N LYS A 27 -8.56 12.85 12.10
CA LYS A 27 -8.69 14.04 12.97
C LYS A 27 -7.37 14.78 13.20
N HIS A 28 -6.23 14.13 12.97
CA HIS A 28 -4.88 14.67 13.20
C HIS A 28 -4.10 14.92 11.91
N HIS A 29 -4.53 14.36 10.80
CA HIS A 29 -3.84 14.44 9.50
C HIS A 29 -4.79 14.95 8.41
N SER A 30 -4.27 15.84 7.58
CA SER A 30 -4.97 16.36 6.42
C SER A 30 -4.39 15.74 5.16
N ASN A 31 -5.26 15.27 4.26
CA ASN A 31 -4.89 14.76 2.94
C ASN A 31 -4.87 15.84 1.84
N LYS A 32 -4.81 17.12 2.21
CA LYS A 32 -4.88 18.26 1.27
C LYS A 32 -3.75 18.28 0.21
N HIS A 33 -2.63 17.65 0.49
CA HIS A 33 -1.47 17.58 -0.39
C HIS A 33 -1.42 16.31 -1.25
N ASP A 34 -2.36 15.38 -1.06
CA ASP A 34 -2.40 14.13 -1.84
C ASP A 34 -2.44 14.38 -3.36
N PRO A 35 -3.22 15.36 -3.88
CA PRO A 35 -3.19 15.66 -5.31
C PRO A 35 -1.82 16.08 -5.83
N ASP A 36 -1.08 16.91 -5.08
CA ASP A 36 0.25 17.39 -5.47
C ASP A 36 1.27 16.25 -5.43
N LEU A 37 1.19 15.37 -4.42
CA LEU A 37 2.06 14.20 -4.28
C LEU A 37 1.82 13.20 -5.41
N LEU A 38 0.57 13.01 -5.83
CA LEU A 38 0.20 12.13 -6.94
C LEU A 38 0.68 12.63 -8.31
N GLU A 39 1.16 13.86 -8.43
CA GLU A 39 1.84 14.35 -9.63
C GLU A 39 3.33 13.95 -9.69
N ILE A 40 3.90 13.50 -8.55
CA ILE A 40 5.34 13.25 -8.40
C ILE A 40 5.65 11.76 -8.26
N VAL A 41 4.80 11.01 -7.53
CA VAL A 41 5.07 9.60 -7.19
C VAL A 41 4.67 8.64 -8.31
N ASN A 42 5.26 7.46 -8.29
CA ASN A 42 4.93 6.37 -9.22
C ASN A 42 3.94 5.36 -8.60
N SER A 43 3.88 5.31 -7.27
CA SER A 43 3.06 4.35 -6.52
C SER A 43 2.40 5.03 -5.31
N ALA A 44 1.11 4.79 -5.12
CA ALA A 44 0.31 5.28 -4.01
C ALA A 44 -0.01 4.14 -3.05
N ASN A 45 0.40 4.24 -1.77
CA ASN A 45 -0.04 3.33 -0.73
C ASN A 45 -1.28 3.94 -0.07
N VAL A 46 -2.46 3.43 -0.41
CA VAL A 46 -3.74 4.06 -0.04
C VAL A 46 -4.25 3.50 1.28
N ALA A 47 -4.49 4.39 2.26
CA ALA A 47 -5.10 4.03 3.54
C ALA A 47 -6.48 3.38 3.33
N CYS A 48 -6.75 2.29 4.06
CA CYS A 48 -7.90 1.42 3.83
C CYS A 48 -9.01 1.60 4.89
N GLY A 49 -9.07 2.75 5.56
CA GLY A 49 -10.15 3.10 6.50
C GLY A 49 -9.97 2.62 7.93
N TYR A 50 -8.95 1.81 8.24
CA TYR A 50 -8.76 1.24 9.59
C TYR A 50 -7.94 2.15 10.51
N HIS A 51 -6.92 2.81 10.01
CA HIS A 51 -6.17 3.81 10.76
C HIS A 51 -6.52 5.24 10.32
N ALA A 52 -6.87 5.39 9.07
CA ALA A 52 -7.19 6.67 8.44
C ALA A 52 -7.96 6.45 7.14
N GLY A 53 -8.50 7.54 6.60
CA GLY A 53 -9.26 7.54 5.35
C GLY A 53 -10.67 6.99 5.50
N ASP A 54 -11.39 7.08 4.40
CA ASP A 54 -12.75 6.57 4.21
C ASP A 54 -12.96 6.20 2.74
N GLU A 55 -14.10 5.61 2.38
CA GLU A 55 -14.38 5.21 0.99
C GLU A 55 -14.32 6.40 0.02
N GLU A 56 -14.77 7.59 0.45
CA GLU A 56 -14.72 8.80 -0.39
C GLU A 56 -13.28 9.23 -0.66
N THR A 57 -12.43 9.21 0.36
CA THR A 57 -11.01 9.53 0.25
C THR A 57 -10.28 8.54 -0.64
N MET A 58 -10.54 7.24 -0.49
CA MET A 58 -9.98 6.19 -1.36
C MET A 58 -10.39 6.41 -2.81
N ASP A 59 -11.67 6.70 -3.08
CA ASP A 59 -12.19 6.97 -4.43
C ASP A 59 -11.49 8.17 -5.08
N GLN A 60 -11.30 9.25 -4.33
CA GLN A 60 -10.60 10.45 -4.81
C GLN A 60 -9.13 10.16 -5.14
N VAL A 61 -8.40 9.47 -4.25
CA VAL A 61 -7.00 9.10 -4.48
C VAL A 61 -6.87 8.21 -5.71
N ILE A 62 -7.71 7.18 -5.84
CA ILE A 62 -7.70 6.26 -6.99
C ILE A 62 -7.98 6.99 -8.29
N LYS A 63 -8.95 7.88 -8.31
CA LYS A 63 -9.30 8.68 -9.49
C LYS A 63 -8.14 9.55 -9.98
N ILE A 64 -7.41 10.19 -9.04
CA ILE A 64 -6.24 11.03 -9.38
C ILE A 64 -5.06 10.14 -9.79
N SER A 65 -4.82 9.03 -9.08
CA SER A 65 -3.80 8.04 -9.43
C SER A 65 -3.95 7.54 -10.86
N LYS A 66 -5.16 7.14 -11.24
CA LYS A 66 -5.47 6.74 -12.63
C LYS A 66 -5.14 7.82 -13.63
N LYS A 67 -5.54 9.06 -13.38
CA LYS A 67 -5.27 10.19 -14.28
C LYS A 67 -3.77 10.41 -14.51
N ASN A 68 -2.97 10.19 -13.47
CA ASN A 68 -1.53 10.44 -13.49
C ASN A 68 -0.68 9.19 -13.80
N GLY A 69 -1.31 8.04 -14.02
CA GLY A 69 -0.59 6.78 -14.27
C GLY A 69 0.15 6.23 -13.04
N VAL A 70 -0.32 6.60 -11.83
CA VAL A 70 0.25 6.14 -10.55
C VAL A 70 -0.34 4.79 -10.18
N SER A 71 0.50 3.82 -9.83
CA SER A 71 0.04 2.49 -9.41
C SER A 71 -0.62 2.56 -8.01
N ILE A 72 -1.67 1.75 -7.82
CA ILE A 72 -2.47 1.73 -6.60
C ILE A 72 -2.07 0.54 -5.75
N GLY A 73 -1.78 0.77 -4.48
CA GLY A 73 -1.51 -0.24 -3.48
C GLY A 73 -2.33 -0.05 -2.21
N ALA A 74 -2.58 -1.13 -1.49
CA ALA A 74 -3.24 -1.10 -0.21
C ALA A 74 -2.25 -0.77 0.92
N HIS A 75 -2.68 0.08 1.85
CA HIS A 75 -1.92 0.45 3.05
C HIS A 75 -2.65 0.01 4.33
N PRO A 76 -2.76 -1.33 4.56
CA PRO A 76 -3.53 -1.87 5.68
C PRO A 76 -2.81 -1.68 7.02
N SER A 77 -3.60 -1.50 8.07
CA SER A 77 -3.12 -1.34 9.44
C SER A 77 -3.97 -2.12 10.44
N PHE A 78 -3.60 -2.08 11.69
CA PHE A 78 -4.53 -2.38 12.78
C PHE A 78 -5.73 -1.44 12.76
N ASN A 79 -6.88 -1.91 13.26
CA ASN A 79 -8.08 -1.07 13.38
C ASN A 79 -7.95 -0.16 14.62
N ASP A 80 -7.23 0.94 14.43
CA ASP A 80 -6.86 1.88 15.49
C ASP A 80 -6.86 3.32 14.95
N PRO A 81 -8.04 3.87 14.63
CA PRO A 81 -8.15 5.25 14.11
C PRO A 81 -7.74 6.30 15.15
N GLU A 82 -7.86 6.00 16.44
CA GLU A 82 -7.53 6.95 17.51
C GLU A 82 -6.03 7.22 17.62
N ASN A 83 -5.19 6.19 17.41
CA ASN A 83 -3.74 6.29 17.48
C ASN A 83 -3.09 6.14 16.09
N PHE A 84 -3.87 6.32 15.05
CA PHE A 84 -3.37 6.26 13.67
C PHE A 84 -2.68 4.93 13.32
N GLY A 85 -3.21 3.80 13.83
CA GLY A 85 -2.64 2.46 13.58
C GLY A 85 -1.26 2.23 14.21
N ARG A 86 -0.87 3.03 15.19
CA ARG A 86 0.49 2.98 15.80
C ARG A 86 0.53 2.27 17.15
N GLU A 87 -0.62 1.88 17.68
CA GLU A 87 -0.67 1.02 18.88
C GLU A 87 -0.41 -0.44 18.50
N ARG A 88 0.40 -1.10 19.31
CA ARG A 88 0.70 -2.53 19.15
C ARG A 88 -0.48 -3.36 19.59
N MET A 89 -0.96 -4.25 18.72
CA MET A 89 -2.07 -5.15 19.01
C MET A 89 -1.61 -6.60 18.93
N ASN A 90 -2.02 -7.40 19.90
CA ASN A 90 -1.73 -8.83 19.93
C ASN A 90 -2.93 -9.59 19.32
N LEU A 91 -2.86 -9.86 18.03
CA LEU A 91 -3.87 -10.57 17.26
C LEU A 91 -3.33 -11.94 16.83
N SER A 92 -4.22 -12.93 16.78
CA SER A 92 -3.91 -14.24 16.22
C SER A 92 -3.62 -14.17 14.71
N SER A 93 -2.92 -15.16 14.16
CA SER A 93 -2.66 -15.26 12.72
C SER A 93 -3.94 -15.26 11.88
N PHE A 94 -5.05 -15.80 12.41
CA PHE A 94 -6.35 -15.76 11.76
C PHE A 94 -6.92 -14.34 11.71
N GLU A 95 -6.86 -13.60 12.79
CA GLU A 95 -7.33 -12.21 12.87
C GLU A 95 -6.48 -11.30 11.98
N ILE A 96 -5.16 -11.48 11.96
CA ILE A 96 -4.26 -10.76 11.03
C ILE A 96 -4.63 -11.06 9.58
N THR A 97 -4.82 -12.33 9.23
CA THR A 97 -5.21 -12.74 7.89
C THR A 97 -6.51 -12.06 7.47
N LYS A 98 -7.53 -12.12 8.33
CA LYS A 98 -8.82 -11.48 8.07
C LYS A 98 -8.69 -9.96 7.92
N LEU A 99 -7.96 -9.31 8.82
CA LEU A 99 -7.72 -7.86 8.81
C LEU A 99 -7.08 -7.39 7.50
N ILE A 100 -6.13 -8.14 6.97
CA ILE A 100 -5.46 -7.82 5.69
C ILE A 100 -6.42 -8.01 4.51
N ILE A 101 -7.14 -9.12 4.48
CA ILE A 101 -8.08 -9.42 3.39
C ILE A 101 -9.20 -8.38 3.35
N ASP A 102 -9.83 -8.08 4.49
CA ASP A 102 -10.94 -7.12 4.58
C ASP A 102 -10.52 -5.74 4.01
N GLN A 103 -9.35 -5.24 4.38
CA GLN A 103 -8.85 -3.95 3.91
C GLN A 103 -8.48 -3.96 2.42
N TYR A 104 -7.86 -5.04 1.96
CA TYR A 104 -7.59 -5.21 0.53
C TYR A 104 -8.88 -5.21 -0.29
N GLU A 105 -9.90 -5.96 0.13
CA GLU A 105 -11.17 -6.08 -0.58
C GLU A 105 -11.92 -4.75 -0.66
N ILE A 106 -11.88 -3.94 0.40
CA ILE A 106 -12.47 -2.59 0.42
C ILE A 106 -11.82 -1.75 -0.69
N LEU A 107 -10.50 -1.65 -0.72
CA LEU A 107 -9.78 -0.82 -1.71
C LEU A 107 -9.92 -1.38 -3.12
N GLN A 108 -9.78 -2.71 -3.30
CA GLN A 108 -9.91 -3.37 -4.60
C GLN A 108 -11.30 -3.15 -5.22
N LYS A 109 -12.36 -3.22 -4.40
CA LYS A 109 -13.73 -2.93 -4.85
C LYS A 109 -13.87 -1.51 -5.38
N ILE A 110 -13.21 -0.54 -4.76
CA ILE A 110 -13.24 0.86 -5.20
C ILE A 110 -12.39 1.01 -6.47
N ALA A 111 -11.18 0.43 -6.50
CA ALA A 111 -10.31 0.46 -7.68
C ALA A 111 -11.01 -0.10 -8.93
N LEU A 112 -11.72 -1.21 -8.80
CA LEU A 112 -12.47 -1.82 -9.90
C LEU A 112 -13.56 -0.91 -10.48
N LYS A 113 -14.18 -0.03 -9.71
CA LYS A 113 -15.15 0.96 -10.22
C LYS A 113 -14.49 1.93 -11.22
N HIS A 114 -13.19 2.14 -11.07
CA HIS A 114 -12.40 3.00 -11.96
C HIS A 114 -11.68 2.20 -13.06
N GLY A 115 -11.85 0.87 -13.13
CA GLY A 115 -11.16 -0.01 -14.07
C GLY A 115 -9.68 -0.21 -13.72
N GLU A 116 -9.32 -0.03 -12.45
CA GLU A 116 -7.98 -0.19 -11.90
C GLU A 116 -7.91 -1.43 -10.97
N ASN A 117 -6.69 -1.86 -10.63
CA ASN A 117 -6.45 -2.94 -9.70
C ASN A 117 -5.42 -2.53 -8.65
N VAL A 118 -5.54 -3.10 -7.46
CA VAL A 118 -4.51 -2.99 -6.43
C VAL A 118 -3.32 -3.87 -6.83
N SER A 119 -2.16 -3.27 -7.03
CA SER A 119 -0.94 -3.91 -7.55
C SER A 119 0.07 -4.28 -6.46
N HIS A 120 0.00 -3.61 -5.32
CA HIS A 120 0.93 -3.83 -4.21
C HIS A 120 0.25 -3.62 -2.87
N MET A 121 0.94 -4.05 -1.81
CA MET A 121 0.50 -3.86 -0.44
C MET A 121 1.68 -3.50 0.44
N LYS A 122 1.53 -2.45 1.23
CA LYS A 122 2.52 -1.96 2.20
C LYS A 122 1.83 -1.80 3.56
N PRO A 123 2.06 -2.67 4.54
CA PRO A 123 1.47 -2.51 5.87
C PRO A 123 1.89 -1.20 6.54
N HIS A 124 0.98 -0.61 7.30
CA HIS A 124 1.17 0.65 8.00
C HIS A 124 1.57 0.45 9.47
N GLY A 125 2.34 1.40 10.00
CA GLY A 125 2.50 1.68 11.42
C GLY A 125 2.94 0.50 12.26
N ALA A 126 2.22 0.25 13.37
CA ALA A 126 2.59 -0.81 14.31
C ALA A 126 2.55 -2.20 13.68
N LEU A 127 1.65 -2.45 12.73
CA LEU A 127 1.57 -3.74 12.04
C LEU A 127 2.86 -4.06 11.29
N ASN A 128 3.41 -3.08 10.54
CA ASN A 128 4.69 -3.24 9.85
C ASN A 128 5.86 -3.36 10.83
N ASN A 129 5.93 -2.48 11.83
CA ASN A 129 7.01 -2.47 12.81
C ASN A 129 7.09 -3.78 13.59
N MET A 130 5.94 -4.34 14.00
CA MET A 130 5.88 -5.64 14.68
C MET A 130 6.31 -6.77 13.75
N ALA A 131 5.96 -6.74 12.46
CA ALA A 131 6.40 -7.74 11.50
C ALA A 131 7.92 -7.72 11.27
N CYS A 132 8.58 -6.57 11.43
CA CYS A 132 10.05 -6.50 11.39
C CYS A 132 10.73 -7.16 12.60
N GLU A 133 10.01 -7.33 13.70
CA GLU A 133 10.53 -7.92 14.94
C GLU A 133 10.07 -9.37 15.13
N ASP A 134 8.97 -9.80 14.49
CA ASP A 134 8.32 -11.10 14.68
C ASP A 134 8.18 -11.86 13.36
N ILE A 135 8.96 -12.92 13.23
CA ILE A 135 8.99 -13.77 12.03
C ILE A 135 7.66 -14.51 11.78
N GLU A 136 6.89 -14.82 12.82
CA GLU A 136 5.59 -15.48 12.68
C GLU A 136 4.57 -14.52 12.08
N LEU A 137 4.54 -13.28 12.56
CA LEU A 137 3.71 -12.21 12.02
C LEU A 137 4.12 -11.88 10.58
N ALA A 138 5.42 -11.70 10.30
CA ALA A 138 5.93 -11.45 8.95
C ALA A 138 5.54 -12.58 7.97
N THR A 139 5.66 -13.83 8.42
CA THR A 139 5.26 -14.99 7.64
C THR A 139 3.76 -15.02 7.37
N THR A 140 2.95 -14.67 8.37
CA THR A 140 1.49 -14.59 8.24
C THR A 140 1.10 -13.52 7.20
N LEU A 141 1.68 -12.32 7.28
CA LEU A 141 1.46 -11.26 6.30
C LEU A 141 1.84 -11.71 4.89
N ALA A 142 3.06 -12.23 4.72
CA ALA A 142 3.55 -12.66 3.41
C ALA A 142 2.68 -13.77 2.79
N LYS A 143 2.27 -14.77 3.58
CA LYS A 143 1.38 -15.85 3.12
C LYS A 143 -0.01 -15.32 2.76
N THR A 144 -0.56 -14.42 3.57
CA THR A 144 -1.88 -13.80 3.31
C THR A 144 -1.84 -13.01 2.00
N ILE A 145 -0.86 -12.13 1.82
CA ILE A 145 -0.73 -11.29 0.64
C ILE A 145 -0.57 -12.14 -0.62
N LYS A 146 0.31 -13.16 -0.58
CA LYS A 146 0.48 -14.09 -1.70
C LYS A 146 -0.70 -15.02 -1.93
N GLY A 147 -1.51 -15.27 -0.89
CA GLY A 147 -2.78 -16.00 -0.99
C GLY A 147 -3.88 -15.21 -1.70
N ILE A 148 -3.88 -13.88 -1.58
CA ILE A 148 -4.79 -12.97 -2.31
C ILE A 148 -4.46 -13.01 -3.81
N SER A 149 -3.20 -12.74 -4.16
CA SER A 149 -2.70 -12.84 -5.53
C SER A 149 -1.19 -13.11 -5.55
N LYS A 150 -0.77 -13.98 -6.49
CA LYS A 150 0.66 -14.26 -6.71
C LYS A 150 1.40 -13.05 -7.29
N ASP A 151 0.68 -12.18 -7.99
CA ASP A 151 1.23 -11.00 -8.66
C ASP A 151 1.27 -9.78 -7.74
N LEU A 152 0.60 -9.84 -6.57
CA LEU A 152 0.59 -8.75 -5.61
C LEU A 152 1.99 -8.57 -5.01
N ILE A 153 2.53 -7.34 -5.14
CA ILE A 153 3.85 -7.00 -4.61
C ILE A 153 3.70 -6.66 -3.12
N TYR A 154 4.54 -7.27 -2.29
CA TYR A 154 4.63 -6.94 -0.87
C TYR A 154 5.79 -5.97 -0.65
N LEU A 155 5.48 -4.72 -0.25
CA LEU A 155 6.45 -3.68 0.11
C LEU A 155 6.68 -3.70 1.62
N VAL A 156 7.94 -3.66 2.05
CA VAL A 156 8.39 -3.65 3.45
C VAL A 156 9.41 -2.54 3.66
#